data_4f0e5351e9efd1de6478260951b21d9f
#
_entry.id   4f0e5351e9efd1de6478260951b21d9f
#
_cell.length_a   1.000
_cell.length_b   1.000
_cell.length_c   1.000
_cell.angle_alpha   90.00
_cell.angle_beta   90.00
_cell.angle_gamma   90.00
#
_symmetry.space_group_name_H-M   'P 1'
#
loop_
_entity.id
_entity.type
_entity.pdbx_description
1 polymer ?
#
loop_
_entity_poly.entity_id
_entity_poly.type
_entity_poly.pdbx_seq_one_letter_code
_entity_poly.pdbx_strand_id
1 'polypeptide(L)'
;MFFLYKYAGWIGGKGIGIQGLSSNALHSLLVPVPPIAEQERIVKRLEIIKPLSDKYSEASEQIQELNNLFPEHLKKSILQYAVQGKLVPQDPADEPASVLLERIRTEKEKLIKAGKIKRDKHESVIFRRDNSYYEKVDGIERCIDDELPFEIPESWEWVHFFSVVEIATNLVSPERYFDYMHIAPDNIEKLTGTLLDCRTVAQDKVSSPNH
;
A
#
# COMPACT_ATOMS: atom_id res chain seq x y z
N MET A 1 25.72 30.14 -25.55
CA MET A 1 25.44 28.75 -25.12
C MET A 1 24.00 28.54 -24.70
N PHE A 2 23.39 29.46 -23.92
CA PHE A 2 21.99 29.36 -23.45
C PHE A 2 20.93 29.31 -24.57
N PHE A 3 21.15 30.02 -25.65
CA PHE A 3 20.22 30.09 -26.79
C PHE A 3 20.12 28.75 -27.54
N LEU A 4 21.21 28.06 -27.72
CA LEU A 4 21.26 26.74 -28.38
C LEU A 4 20.55 25.65 -27.59
N TYR A 5 20.55 25.72 -26.27
CA TYR A 5 19.93 24.73 -25.40
C TYR A 5 18.39 24.72 -25.51
N LYS A 6 17.81 25.92 -25.64
CA LYS A 6 16.34 26.06 -25.74
C LYS A 6 15.83 25.71 -27.15
N TYR A 7 16.63 25.89 -28.17
CA TYR A 7 16.30 25.56 -29.57
C TYR A 7 16.60 24.11 -29.93
N ALA A 8 17.40 23.38 -29.16
CA ALA A 8 17.68 21.96 -29.39
C ALA A 8 16.43 21.09 -29.41
N GLY A 9 15.40 21.46 -28.65
CA GLY A 9 14.09 20.79 -28.68
C GLY A 9 13.21 21.14 -29.90
N TRP A 10 13.52 22.21 -30.65
CA TRP A 10 12.76 22.63 -31.83
C TRP A 10 13.35 22.05 -33.13
N ILE A 11 14.59 21.67 -33.12
CA ILE A 11 15.25 21.04 -34.24
C ILE A 11 15.08 19.53 -34.04
N GLY A 12 13.99 18.98 -34.58
CA GLY A 12 13.67 17.57 -34.47
C GLY A 12 14.84 16.70 -34.91
N GLY A 13 15.44 15.97 -33.98
CA GLY A 13 16.50 14.98 -34.26
C GLY A 13 15.92 13.84 -35.08
N LYS A 14 16.40 13.66 -36.31
CA LYS A 14 16.17 12.48 -37.11
C LYS A 14 17.33 11.49 -36.85
N GLY A 15 17.04 10.44 -36.08
CA GLY A 15 18.01 9.37 -35.85
C GLY A 15 17.47 8.26 -34.98
N ILE A 16 17.86 7.03 -35.28
CA ILE A 16 17.60 5.84 -34.46
C ILE A 16 18.74 5.79 -33.45
N GLY A 17 18.50 6.22 -32.21
CA GLY A 17 19.54 6.25 -31.18
C GLY A 17 19.61 7.61 -30.46
N ILE A 18 20.79 8.14 -30.22
CA ILE A 18 21.00 9.41 -29.53
C ILE A 18 20.48 10.55 -30.41
N GLN A 19 19.51 11.34 -29.92
CA GLN A 19 19.05 12.55 -30.60
C GLN A 19 20.17 13.60 -30.64
N GLY A 20 20.91 13.66 -31.73
CA GLY A 20 21.93 14.67 -31.96
C GLY A 20 21.52 15.69 -33.00
N LEU A 21 21.91 16.95 -32.81
CA LEU A 21 21.81 17.97 -33.85
C LEU A 21 22.74 17.61 -35.03
N SER A 22 22.15 17.49 -36.24
CA SER A 22 22.98 17.32 -37.42
C SER A 22 23.76 18.61 -37.71
N SER A 23 24.99 18.51 -38.26
CA SER A 23 25.79 19.66 -38.60
C SER A 23 25.06 20.62 -39.56
N ASN A 24 24.34 20.08 -40.54
CA ASN A 24 23.54 20.87 -41.48
C ASN A 24 22.39 21.63 -40.81
N ALA A 25 21.70 21.02 -39.82
CA ALA A 25 20.64 21.68 -39.07
C ALA A 25 21.19 22.83 -38.20
N LEU A 26 22.40 22.65 -37.67
CA LEU A 26 23.08 23.69 -36.90
C LEU A 26 23.51 24.87 -37.79
N HIS A 27 24.04 24.60 -38.98
CA HIS A 27 24.43 25.63 -39.94
C HIS A 27 23.25 26.45 -40.51
N SER A 28 22.09 25.86 -40.62
CA SER A 28 20.88 26.54 -41.11
C SER A 28 20.08 27.30 -40.02
N LEU A 29 20.54 27.26 -38.77
CA LEU A 29 19.87 27.90 -37.68
C LEU A 29 19.98 29.42 -37.74
N LEU A 30 18.84 30.10 -37.80
CA LEU A 30 18.79 31.57 -37.70
C LEU A 30 18.86 31.98 -36.24
N VAL A 31 19.85 32.76 -35.89
CA VAL A 31 20.08 33.23 -34.51
C VAL A 31 20.00 34.76 -34.48
N PRO A 32 19.14 35.37 -33.68
CA PRO A 32 19.14 36.81 -33.48
C PRO A 32 20.37 37.23 -32.66
N VAL A 33 21.12 38.18 -33.15
CA VAL A 33 22.34 38.67 -32.48
C VAL A 33 22.12 40.12 -32.06
N PRO A 34 21.89 40.37 -30.74
CA PRO A 34 21.78 41.73 -30.23
C PRO A 34 23.11 42.46 -30.24
N PRO A 35 23.13 43.81 -30.13
CA PRO A 35 24.35 44.58 -29.94
C PRO A 35 25.13 44.10 -28.70
N ILE A 36 26.46 44.20 -28.73
CA ILE A 36 27.37 43.66 -27.70
C ILE A 36 26.97 44.17 -26.28
N ALA A 37 26.74 45.48 -26.13
CA ALA A 37 26.33 46.05 -24.84
C ALA A 37 24.97 45.49 -24.32
N GLU A 38 24.11 45.05 -25.23
CA GLU A 38 22.84 44.40 -24.87
C GLU A 38 23.04 42.95 -24.47
N GLN A 39 23.93 42.26 -25.13
CA GLN A 39 24.32 40.90 -24.76
C GLN A 39 24.84 40.84 -23.32
N GLU A 40 25.69 41.78 -22.94
CA GLU A 40 26.21 41.89 -21.56
C GLU A 40 25.10 42.13 -20.53
N ARG A 41 24.16 43.03 -20.83
CA ARG A 41 23.01 43.25 -19.96
C ARG A 41 22.13 42.03 -19.81
N ILE A 42 21.89 41.28 -20.90
CA ILE A 42 21.12 40.02 -20.90
C ILE A 42 21.84 39.01 -20.02
N VAL A 43 23.16 38.80 -20.21
CA VAL A 43 23.94 37.83 -19.40
C VAL A 43 23.84 38.16 -17.92
N LYS A 44 24.11 39.41 -17.53
CA LYS A 44 24.00 39.86 -16.12
C LYS A 44 22.60 39.62 -15.54
N ARG A 45 21.55 39.84 -16.34
CA ARG A 45 20.18 39.58 -15.90
C ARG A 45 19.88 38.10 -15.70
N LEU A 46 20.40 37.24 -16.61
CA LEU A 46 20.25 35.80 -16.53
C LEU A 46 21.02 35.23 -15.32
N GLU A 47 22.18 35.76 -14.96
CA GLU A 47 22.93 35.34 -13.79
C GLU A 47 22.16 35.59 -12.48
N ILE A 48 21.34 36.64 -12.44
CA ILE A 48 20.49 36.95 -11.28
C ILE A 48 19.24 36.05 -11.24
N ILE A 49 18.62 35.80 -12.42
CA ILE A 49 17.34 35.07 -12.50
C ILE A 49 17.55 33.56 -12.38
N LYS A 50 18.64 33.03 -12.95
CA LYS A 50 18.89 31.60 -12.97
C LYS A 50 18.86 30.93 -11.59
N PRO A 51 19.54 31.43 -10.55
CA PRO A 51 19.47 30.84 -9.21
C PRO A 51 18.04 30.83 -8.61
N LEU A 52 17.22 31.85 -8.94
CA LEU A 52 15.83 31.91 -8.51
C LEU A 52 14.97 30.88 -9.23
N SER A 53 15.20 30.70 -10.53
CA SER A 53 14.52 29.67 -11.33
C SER A 53 14.89 28.26 -10.85
N ASP A 54 16.16 28.04 -10.53
CA ASP A 54 16.63 26.73 -10.05
C ASP A 54 15.99 26.41 -8.66
N LYS A 55 15.95 27.37 -7.75
CA LYS A 55 15.25 27.23 -6.45
C LYS A 55 13.75 26.99 -6.61
N TYR A 56 13.11 27.68 -7.55
CA TYR A 56 11.68 27.47 -7.82
C TYR A 56 11.42 26.06 -8.34
N SER A 57 12.26 25.57 -9.28
CA SER A 57 12.12 24.21 -9.81
C SER A 57 12.28 23.18 -8.70
N GLU A 58 13.30 23.30 -7.85
CA GLU A 58 13.52 22.41 -6.70
C GLU A 58 12.34 22.40 -5.73
N ALA A 59 11.83 23.57 -5.34
CA ALA A 59 10.67 23.67 -4.47
C ALA A 59 9.40 23.09 -5.12
N SER A 60 9.22 23.30 -6.42
CA SER A 60 8.09 22.75 -7.18
C SER A 60 8.13 21.23 -7.25
N GLU A 61 9.32 20.64 -7.48
CA GLU A 61 9.53 19.20 -7.48
C GLU A 61 9.22 18.59 -6.11
N GLN A 62 9.70 19.22 -5.03
CA GLN A 62 9.42 18.79 -3.65
C GLN A 62 7.91 18.81 -3.32
N ILE A 63 7.21 19.88 -3.71
CA ILE A 63 5.75 19.96 -3.53
C ILE A 63 5.03 18.88 -4.32
N GLN A 64 5.46 18.61 -5.54
CA GLN A 64 4.85 17.57 -6.37
C GLN A 64 5.07 16.17 -5.78
N GLU A 65 6.26 15.89 -5.27
CA GLU A 65 6.57 14.65 -4.57
C GLU A 65 5.70 14.47 -3.31
N LEU A 66 5.61 15.51 -2.47
CA LEU A 66 4.76 15.50 -1.29
C LEU A 66 3.29 15.26 -1.65
N ASN A 67 2.77 15.92 -2.67
CA ASN A 67 1.39 15.74 -3.12
C ASN A 67 1.12 14.33 -3.63
N ASN A 68 2.09 13.70 -4.29
CA ASN A 68 1.97 12.33 -4.76
C ASN A 68 1.95 11.31 -3.62
N LEU A 69 2.74 11.54 -2.58
CA LEU A 69 2.84 10.64 -1.41
C LEU A 69 1.74 10.87 -0.37
N PHE A 70 1.18 12.09 -0.31
CA PHE A 70 0.20 12.49 0.71
C PHE A 70 -1.02 11.57 0.83
N PRO A 71 -1.70 11.18 -0.27
CA PRO A 71 -2.88 10.31 -0.18
C PRO A 71 -2.56 8.96 0.47
N GLU A 72 -1.44 8.37 0.12
CA GLU A 72 -0.97 7.10 0.68
C GLU A 72 -0.64 7.22 2.18
N HIS A 73 0.08 8.27 2.56
CA HIS A 73 0.43 8.53 3.95
C HIS A 73 -0.81 8.82 4.78
N LEU A 74 -1.76 9.62 4.26
CA LEU A 74 -3.02 9.89 4.93
C LEU A 74 -3.83 8.62 5.16
N LYS A 75 -3.96 7.77 4.14
CA LYS A 75 -4.66 6.49 4.26
C LYS A 75 -4.02 5.60 5.34
N LYS A 76 -2.69 5.46 5.33
CA LYS A 76 -1.96 4.70 6.35
C LYS A 76 -2.18 5.26 7.75
N SER A 77 -2.14 6.58 7.90
CA SER A 77 -2.37 7.25 9.17
C SER A 77 -3.79 7.00 9.70
N ILE A 78 -4.81 7.14 8.83
CA ILE A 78 -6.21 6.86 9.21
C ILE A 78 -6.37 5.40 9.65
N LEU A 79 -5.81 4.46 8.90
CA LEU A 79 -5.85 3.04 9.26
C LEU A 79 -5.13 2.77 10.59
N GLN A 80 -3.99 3.41 10.82
CA GLN A 80 -3.25 3.30 12.09
C GLN A 80 -4.10 3.79 13.28
N TYR A 81 -4.80 4.93 13.11
CA TYR A 81 -5.72 5.42 14.15
C TYR A 81 -6.91 4.48 14.36
N ALA A 82 -7.44 3.88 13.29
CA ALA A 82 -8.53 2.93 13.36
C ALA A 82 -8.14 1.68 14.16
N VAL A 83 -7.00 1.04 13.85
CA VAL A 83 -6.56 -0.18 14.53
C VAL A 83 -6.12 0.06 15.98
N GLN A 84 -5.80 1.29 16.35
CA GLN A 84 -5.53 1.68 17.74
C GLN A 84 -6.80 2.09 18.51
N GLY A 85 -8.00 2.03 17.90
CA GLY A 85 -9.25 2.46 18.51
C GLY A 85 -9.37 3.97 18.76
N LYS A 86 -8.54 4.79 18.06
CA LYS A 86 -8.47 6.25 18.22
C LYS A 86 -9.29 7.01 17.17
N LEU A 87 -9.81 6.33 16.15
CA LEU A 87 -10.50 6.97 15.02
C LEU A 87 -11.90 7.44 15.41
N VAL A 88 -12.59 6.67 16.25
CA VAL A 88 -13.92 6.99 16.77
C VAL A 88 -13.91 6.99 18.30
N PRO A 89 -14.74 7.81 18.97
CA PRO A 89 -14.88 7.75 20.41
C PRO A 89 -15.38 6.37 20.85
N GLN A 90 -14.86 5.86 21.96
CA GLN A 90 -15.37 4.63 22.58
C GLN A 90 -16.69 4.93 23.29
N ASP A 91 -17.71 4.10 23.07
CA ASP A 91 -18.99 4.22 23.79
C ASP A 91 -18.98 3.25 24.98
N PRO A 92 -19.12 3.74 26.23
CA PRO A 92 -19.19 2.88 27.41
C PRO A 92 -20.40 1.94 27.43
N ALA A 93 -21.42 2.20 26.60
CA ALA A 93 -22.59 1.34 26.47
C ALA A 93 -22.39 0.15 25.55
N ASP A 94 -21.30 0.15 24.77
CA ASP A 94 -20.95 -0.95 23.88
C ASP A 94 -20.53 -2.19 24.68
N GLU A 95 -20.94 -3.35 24.19
CA GLU A 95 -20.54 -4.63 24.76
C GLU A 95 -19.02 -4.83 24.61
N PRO A 96 -18.27 -5.12 25.68
CA PRO A 96 -16.82 -5.34 25.59
C PRO A 96 -16.47 -6.55 24.71
N ALA A 97 -15.32 -6.51 24.06
CA ALA A 97 -14.83 -7.59 23.19
C ALA A 97 -14.71 -8.94 23.92
N SER A 98 -14.47 -8.94 25.24
CA SER A 98 -14.43 -10.16 26.06
C SER A 98 -15.72 -10.99 25.99
N VAL A 99 -16.89 -10.34 25.97
CA VAL A 99 -18.18 -11.03 25.84
C VAL A 99 -18.37 -11.64 24.45
N LEU A 100 -17.95 -10.91 23.41
CA LEU A 100 -17.95 -11.45 22.04
C LEU A 100 -17.04 -12.69 21.94
N LEU A 101 -15.84 -12.62 22.53
CA LEU A 101 -14.89 -13.73 22.51
C LEU A 101 -15.43 -14.97 23.25
N GLU A 102 -16.17 -14.78 24.34
CA GLU A 102 -16.80 -15.88 25.05
C GLU A 102 -17.89 -16.55 24.21
N ARG A 103 -18.70 -15.76 23.48
CA ARG A 103 -19.65 -16.31 22.50
C ARG A 103 -18.96 -17.09 21.38
N ILE A 104 -17.85 -16.57 20.84
CA ILE A 104 -17.07 -17.27 19.82
C ILE A 104 -16.52 -18.60 20.36
N ARG A 105 -15.97 -18.60 21.57
CA ARG A 105 -15.47 -19.83 22.22
C ARG A 105 -16.58 -20.87 22.40
N THR A 106 -17.73 -20.42 22.86
CA THR A 106 -18.90 -21.29 23.02
C THR A 106 -19.35 -21.92 21.68
N GLU A 107 -19.40 -21.11 20.63
CA GLU A 107 -19.76 -21.60 19.29
C GLU A 107 -18.71 -22.54 18.71
N LYS A 108 -17.42 -22.22 18.88
CA LYS A 108 -16.29 -23.07 18.49
C LYS A 108 -16.40 -24.45 19.17
N GLU A 109 -16.68 -24.50 20.47
CA GLU A 109 -16.87 -25.76 21.19
C GLU A 109 -18.06 -26.57 20.67
N LYS A 110 -19.17 -25.93 20.27
CA LYS A 110 -20.32 -26.63 19.63
C LYS A 110 -19.90 -27.23 18.29
N LEU A 111 -19.14 -26.48 17.47
CA LEU A 111 -18.67 -26.94 16.16
C LEU A 111 -17.67 -28.08 16.28
N ILE A 112 -16.80 -28.05 17.31
CA ILE A 112 -15.86 -29.14 17.60
C ILE A 112 -16.64 -30.41 18.02
N LYS A 113 -17.64 -30.28 18.93
CA LYS A 113 -18.49 -31.39 19.36
C LYS A 113 -19.31 -31.97 18.19
N ALA A 114 -19.71 -31.12 17.23
CA ALA A 114 -20.39 -31.55 16.02
C ALA A 114 -19.45 -32.15 14.95
N GLY A 115 -18.15 -32.21 15.19
CA GLY A 115 -17.16 -32.74 14.26
C GLY A 115 -16.91 -31.85 13.01
N LYS A 116 -17.41 -30.62 13.01
CA LYS A 116 -17.28 -29.69 11.89
C LYS A 116 -15.88 -29.03 11.81
N ILE A 117 -15.28 -28.77 12.97
CA ILE A 117 -13.95 -28.22 13.08
C ILE A 117 -13.09 -29.06 14.01
N LYS A 118 -11.78 -29.04 13.84
CA LYS A 118 -10.84 -29.74 14.71
C LYS A 118 -10.46 -28.86 15.90
N ARG A 119 -10.26 -29.45 17.06
CA ARG A 119 -9.70 -28.76 18.22
C ARG A 119 -8.25 -28.37 17.93
N ASP A 120 -7.91 -27.13 18.20
CA ASP A 120 -6.53 -26.68 18.20
C ASP A 120 -5.75 -27.38 19.32
N LYS A 121 -4.52 -27.82 19.02
CA LYS A 121 -3.65 -28.48 20.00
C LYS A 121 -2.99 -27.48 20.95
N HIS A 122 -2.83 -26.24 20.52
CA HIS A 122 -2.13 -25.17 21.24
C HIS A 122 -3.03 -23.95 21.37
N GLU A 123 -4.22 -24.15 21.94
CA GLU A 123 -5.13 -23.05 22.17
C GLU A 123 -4.53 -22.08 23.19
N SER A 124 -4.34 -20.83 22.79
CA SER A 124 -3.82 -19.78 23.64
C SER A 124 -4.92 -18.82 24.07
N VAL A 125 -4.78 -18.26 25.25
CA VAL A 125 -5.65 -17.23 25.81
C VAL A 125 -4.79 -16.06 26.24
N ILE A 126 -5.06 -14.89 25.66
CA ILE A 126 -4.42 -13.63 26.07
C ILE A 126 -5.36 -12.96 27.09
N PHE A 127 -4.80 -12.43 28.17
CA PHE A 127 -5.52 -11.75 29.22
C PHE A 127 -4.68 -10.64 29.83
N ARG A 128 -5.35 -9.64 30.44
CA ARG A 128 -4.71 -8.52 31.11
C ARG A 128 -4.68 -8.75 32.62
N ARG A 129 -3.52 -8.52 33.24
CA ARG A 129 -3.32 -8.56 34.68
C ARG A 129 -2.28 -7.49 35.07
N ASP A 130 -2.57 -6.70 36.10
CA ASP A 130 -1.66 -5.67 36.64
C ASP A 130 -1.11 -4.71 35.57
N ASN A 131 -1.97 -4.31 34.65
CA ASN A 131 -1.65 -3.41 33.50
C ASN A 131 -0.71 -4.01 32.45
N SER A 132 -0.44 -5.32 32.51
CA SER A 132 0.37 -6.08 31.53
C SER A 132 -0.45 -7.17 30.87
N TYR A 133 -0.07 -7.53 29.65
CA TYR A 133 -0.69 -8.62 28.91
C TYR A 133 0.08 -9.91 29.08
N TYR A 134 -0.64 -10.98 29.33
CA TYR A 134 -0.12 -12.32 29.49
C TYR A 134 -0.79 -13.26 28.51
N GLU A 135 -0.02 -14.17 27.98
CA GLU A 135 -0.53 -15.29 27.19
C GLU A 135 -0.40 -16.58 27.98
N LYS A 136 -1.44 -17.38 27.94
CA LYS A 136 -1.43 -18.73 28.52
C LYS A 136 -1.58 -19.76 27.40
N VAL A 137 -0.53 -20.60 27.24
CA VAL A 137 -0.48 -21.72 26.30
C VAL A 137 -0.14 -22.97 27.07
N ASP A 138 -0.93 -24.03 26.93
CA ASP A 138 -0.67 -25.33 27.57
C ASP A 138 -0.43 -25.24 29.10
N GLY A 139 -1.07 -24.26 29.75
CA GLY A 139 -0.94 -24.03 31.19
C GLY A 139 0.25 -23.15 31.60
N ILE A 140 1.11 -22.76 30.68
CA ILE A 140 2.26 -21.89 30.94
C ILE A 140 1.85 -20.44 30.63
N GLU A 141 2.10 -19.54 31.59
CA GLU A 141 1.86 -18.12 31.43
C GLU A 141 3.17 -17.39 31.12
N ARG A 142 3.12 -16.49 30.13
CA ARG A 142 4.23 -15.58 29.79
C ARG A 142 3.73 -14.16 29.58
N CYS A 143 4.52 -13.17 29.94
CA CYS A 143 4.26 -11.78 29.62
C CYS A 143 4.55 -11.55 28.12
N ILE A 144 3.68 -10.80 27.43
CA ILE A 144 3.78 -10.51 25.99
C ILE A 144 3.76 -9.02 25.68
N ASP A 145 3.95 -8.14 26.67
CA ASP A 145 3.91 -6.69 26.46
C ASP A 145 4.89 -6.23 25.37
N ASP A 146 6.08 -6.82 25.33
CA ASP A 146 7.11 -6.50 24.32
C ASP A 146 6.73 -6.99 22.89
N GLU A 147 5.76 -7.89 22.76
CA GLU A 147 5.29 -8.41 21.49
C GLU A 147 4.12 -7.59 20.92
N LEU A 148 3.48 -6.76 21.75
CA LEU A 148 2.34 -5.96 21.33
C LEU A 148 2.79 -4.67 20.63
N PRO A 149 2.29 -4.40 19.42
CA PRO A 149 2.78 -3.28 18.62
C PRO A 149 2.29 -1.91 19.09
N PHE A 150 1.22 -1.85 19.88
CA PHE A 150 0.60 -0.62 20.41
C PHE A 150 -0.42 -0.93 21.51
N GLU A 151 -0.83 0.08 22.24
CA GLU A 151 -1.92 0.01 23.21
C GLU A 151 -3.29 0.06 22.53
N ILE A 152 -4.27 -0.67 23.08
CA ILE A 152 -5.66 -0.69 22.62
C ILE A 152 -6.60 -0.18 23.74
N PRO A 153 -7.83 0.28 23.40
CA PRO A 153 -8.84 0.65 24.39
C PRO A 153 -9.16 -0.47 25.38
N GLU A 154 -9.63 -0.12 26.56
CA GLU A 154 -9.97 -1.10 27.62
C GLU A 154 -11.10 -2.08 27.23
N SER A 155 -11.99 -1.66 26.32
CA SER A 155 -13.07 -2.49 25.80
C SER A 155 -12.64 -3.51 24.75
N TRP A 156 -11.38 -3.41 24.27
CA TRP A 156 -10.81 -4.27 23.24
C TRP A 156 -9.94 -5.36 23.86
N GLU A 157 -9.78 -6.48 23.12
CA GLU A 157 -8.97 -7.60 23.56
C GLU A 157 -7.98 -8.00 22.47
N TRP A 158 -6.76 -8.37 22.87
CA TRP A 158 -5.80 -9.03 22.01
C TRP A 158 -6.11 -10.51 21.89
N VAL A 159 -6.14 -11.03 20.66
CA VAL A 159 -6.32 -12.47 20.41
C VAL A 159 -5.46 -12.90 19.22
N HIS A 160 -5.10 -14.16 19.19
CA HIS A 160 -4.52 -14.73 17.97
C HIS A 160 -5.58 -14.84 16.87
N PHE A 161 -5.17 -14.57 15.63
CA PHE A 161 -6.07 -14.58 14.47
C PHE A 161 -6.88 -15.89 14.36
N PHE A 162 -6.23 -17.03 14.52
CA PHE A 162 -6.89 -18.33 14.46
C PHE A 162 -7.83 -18.66 15.64
N SER A 163 -7.83 -17.84 16.69
CA SER A 163 -8.81 -18.00 17.76
C SER A 163 -10.22 -17.56 17.33
N VAL A 164 -10.30 -16.64 16.36
CA VAL A 164 -11.56 -16.03 15.90
C VAL A 164 -11.87 -16.28 14.42
N VAL A 165 -10.93 -16.86 13.66
CA VAL A 165 -11.06 -17.11 12.22
C VAL A 165 -10.67 -18.55 11.93
N GLU A 166 -11.41 -19.19 11.03
CA GLU A 166 -11.05 -20.48 10.43
C GLU A 166 -10.74 -20.28 8.94
N ILE A 167 -9.63 -20.84 8.49
CA ILE A 167 -9.32 -20.88 7.06
C ILE A 167 -10.04 -22.09 6.46
N ALA A 168 -11.15 -21.83 5.78
CA ALA A 168 -11.86 -22.86 5.02
C ALA A 168 -11.06 -23.19 3.75
N THR A 169 -10.47 -24.38 3.71
CA THR A 169 -9.83 -24.93 2.50
C THR A 169 -10.74 -25.95 1.88
N ASN A 170 -11.31 -25.63 0.74
CA ASN A 170 -12.14 -26.57 -0.02
C ASN A 170 -11.49 -26.81 -1.39
N LEU A 171 -10.66 -27.84 -1.47
CA LEU A 171 -10.01 -28.21 -2.72
C LEU A 171 -11.02 -28.96 -3.61
N VAL A 172 -11.27 -28.41 -4.79
CA VAL A 172 -12.18 -28.98 -5.78
C VAL A 172 -11.44 -29.25 -7.09
N SER A 173 -11.88 -30.29 -7.83
CA SER A 173 -11.33 -30.55 -9.15
C SER A 173 -11.80 -29.48 -10.13
N PRO A 174 -10.90 -28.78 -10.82
CA PRO A 174 -11.24 -27.72 -11.79
C PRO A 174 -12.15 -28.21 -12.92
N GLU A 175 -12.08 -29.48 -13.27
CA GLU A 175 -12.86 -30.11 -14.35
C GLU A 175 -14.38 -29.98 -14.19
N ARG A 176 -14.86 -29.79 -12.96
CA ARG A 176 -16.29 -29.63 -12.67
C ARG A 176 -16.76 -28.18 -12.72
N TYR A 177 -15.82 -27.23 -12.93
CA TYR A 177 -16.06 -25.80 -12.78
C TYR A 177 -15.52 -24.97 -13.95
N PHE A 178 -15.42 -25.56 -15.16
CA PHE A 178 -14.84 -24.91 -16.33
C PHE A 178 -15.47 -23.57 -16.68
N ASP A 179 -16.77 -23.41 -16.48
CA ASP A 179 -17.52 -22.19 -16.81
C ASP A 179 -17.52 -21.16 -15.67
N TYR A 180 -16.96 -21.51 -14.50
CA TYR A 180 -16.89 -20.59 -13.37
C TYR A 180 -15.72 -19.62 -13.52
N MET A 181 -15.85 -18.45 -12.94
CA MET A 181 -14.76 -17.47 -12.86
C MET A 181 -13.63 -18.00 -12.00
N HIS A 182 -12.42 -17.94 -12.53
CA HIS A 182 -11.20 -18.21 -11.78
C HIS A 182 -10.71 -16.90 -11.15
N ILE A 183 -10.63 -16.85 -9.84
CA ILE A 183 -10.16 -15.69 -9.07
C ILE A 183 -8.83 -16.08 -8.44
N ALA A 184 -7.73 -15.57 -9.00
CA ALA A 184 -6.40 -15.67 -8.45
C ALA A 184 -6.04 -14.39 -7.66
N PRO A 185 -5.01 -14.40 -6.81
CA PRO A 185 -4.54 -13.19 -6.11
C PRO A 185 -4.26 -12.00 -7.01
N ASP A 186 -3.81 -12.25 -8.24
CA ASP A 186 -3.52 -11.21 -9.25
C ASP A 186 -4.79 -10.53 -9.81
N ASN A 187 -5.96 -11.14 -9.62
CA ASN A 187 -7.25 -10.55 -9.99
C ASN A 187 -7.82 -9.64 -8.90
N ILE A 188 -7.11 -9.46 -7.79
CA ILE A 188 -7.55 -8.60 -6.70
C ILE A 188 -6.60 -7.42 -6.57
N GLU A 189 -7.13 -6.21 -6.73
CA GLU A 189 -6.35 -5.00 -6.53
C GLU A 189 -5.92 -4.88 -5.07
N LYS A 190 -4.61 -4.75 -4.84
CA LYS A 190 -3.99 -4.85 -3.50
C LYS A 190 -4.47 -3.82 -2.48
N LEU A 191 -4.86 -2.62 -2.93
CA LEU A 191 -5.22 -1.51 -2.02
C LEU A 191 -6.71 -1.40 -1.75
N THR A 192 -7.53 -1.72 -2.74
CA THR A 192 -8.99 -1.56 -2.68
C THR A 192 -9.73 -2.86 -2.45
N GLY A 193 -9.09 -4.00 -2.74
CA GLY A 193 -9.75 -5.30 -2.78
C GLY A 193 -10.72 -5.46 -3.96
N THR A 194 -10.69 -4.53 -4.91
CA THR A 194 -11.56 -4.57 -6.10
C THR A 194 -11.20 -5.74 -6.98
N LEU A 195 -12.21 -6.49 -7.42
CA LEU A 195 -12.02 -7.57 -8.37
C LEU A 195 -11.75 -7.00 -9.76
N LEU A 196 -10.62 -7.36 -10.32
CA LEU A 196 -10.21 -7.05 -11.68
C LEU A 196 -10.82 -8.05 -12.68
N ASP A 197 -10.51 -7.87 -13.97
CA ASP A 197 -10.99 -8.78 -15.01
C ASP A 197 -10.58 -10.23 -14.73
N CYS A 198 -11.56 -11.09 -14.54
CA CYS A 198 -11.38 -12.52 -14.32
C CYS A 198 -11.73 -13.30 -15.57
N ARG A 199 -11.01 -14.39 -15.78
CA ARG A 199 -11.30 -15.37 -16.83
C ARG A 199 -11.98 -16.59 -16.22
N THR A 200 -12.55 -17.44 -17.06
CA THR A 200 -13.07 -18.73 -16.60
C THR A 200 -11.94 -19.72 -16.34
N VAL A 201 -12.23 -20.74 -15.52
CA VAL A 201 -11.30 -21.85 -15.24
C VAL A 201 -10.79 -22.50 -16.54
N ALA A 202 -11.66 -22.63 -17.54
CA ALA A 202 -11.29 -23.16 -18.86
C ALA A 202 -10.32 -22.24 -19.62
N GLN A 203 -10.55 -20.91 -19.58
CA GLN A 203 -9.69 -19.94 -20.25
C GLN A 203 -8.30 -19.87 -19.64
N ASP A 204 -8.20 -19.98 -18.33
CA ASP A 204 -6.93 -19.98 -17.60
C ASP A 204 -6.24 -21.36 -17.59
N LYS A 205 -6.90 -22.38 -18.17
CA LYS A 205 -6.38 -23.75 -18.26
C LYS A 205 -5.95 -24.32 -16.91
N VAL A 206 -6.72 -24.02 -15.86
CA VAL A 206 -6.44 -24.52 -14.51
C VAL A 206 -6.56 -26.03 -14.51
N SER A 207 -5.49 -26.74 -14.19
CA SER A 207 -5.42 -28.22 -14.22
C SER A 207 -5.17 -28.84 -12.85
N SER A 208 -4.84 -28.04 -11.84
CA SER A 208 -4.52 -28.50 -10.49
C SER A 208 -5.57 -28.04 -9.49
N PRO A 209 -5.98 -28.87 -8.53
CA PRO A 209 -6.86 -28.47 -7.43
C PRO A 209 -6.19 -27.51 -6.42
N ASN A 210 -4.92 -27.19 -6.62
CA ASN A 210 -4.14 -26.32 -5.73
C ASN A 210 -4.08 -24.86 -6.21
N HIS A 211 -4.93 -24.48 -7.14
CA HIS A 211 -5.07 -23.10 -7.62
C HIS A 211 -6.39 -22.49 -7.20
#